data_083c301cc57c8038109c7a07f1652925
#
_entry.id   083c301cc57c8038109c7a07f1652925
#
_cell.length_a   1.000
_cell.length_b   1.000
_cell.length_c   1.000
_cell.angle_alpha   90.00
_cell.angle_beta   90.00
_cell.angle_gamma   90.00
#
_symmetry.space_group_name_H-M   'P 1'
#
loop_
_entity.id
_entity.type
_entity.pdbx_description
1 polymer ?
#
loop_
_entity_poly.entity_id
_entity_poly.type
_entity_poly.pdbx_seq_one_letter_code
_entity_poly.pdbx_strand_id
1 'polypeptide(L)'
;GHPEQHRAEQRGGKAQCQAPGAAQHNVRAAYDEIPKAIQDEVFAGTKAFVKENKGRYDCYGYIYSGEGQELGQFYAKLAVGNGKIQKSSSNTGITESNDCYSITGATYGVYADKSCKEQLATLTTDNSGSTETVELKAATYYVKETKAPKGFQLDKNVYTLTVKAGETATLKVSDTPKVTDTLIELFKIDMETSKADPQGNASLEGAEFVWKYYDGYYTKDNLPEDATKTWVLETKKRTRSDGTIVYQTGLTEAYKVSGDDFFLVDGLPTLPLGTISITETKAPKGYSLDNAYLTPVGSTDKSSTYVAQITMDSDAVHLQGGNEYEMNDHVLRGDFEFTKKDEEDKTPMANIPFKITSKTTGESHKIVTDENGYYSSASDFNKHSQDTNGGKKDSGLWFGQYKVGDETKITDPDDTKGALPYDTYEIEELKCDANEGKALYKGTLTITRDGYKIDMGTIENADLTLQTTAKD
;
A
#
# COMPACT_ATOMS: atom_id res chain seq x y z
N GLY A 1 83.62 -34.46 20.72
CA GLY A 1 83.52 -33.52 19.62
C GLY A 1 82.10 -33.47 19.09
N HIS A 2 81.43 -32.39 19.32
CA HIS A 2 80.16 -32.11 18.67
C HIS A 2 80.44 -31.69 17.24
N PRO A 3 79.70 -32.14 16.24
CA PRO A 3 79.80 -31.58 14.93
C PRO A 3 79.05 -30.21 14.94
N GLU A 4 79.73 -29.18 14.54
CA GLU A 4 79.19 -27.86 14.27
C GLU A 4 78.13 -28.00 13.13
N GLN A 5 76.96 -27.64 13.46
CA GLN A 5 75.87 -27.47 12.44
C GLN A 5 76.22 -26.22 11.64
N HIS A 6 76.73 -26.39 10.46
CA HIS A 6 76.80 -25.30 9.48
C HIS A 6 75.36 -24.88 9.09
N ARG A 7 74.95 -23.69 9.50
CA ARG A 7 73.71 -23.03 9.16
C ARG A 7 73.74 -22.68 7.68
N ALA A 8 73.06 -23.46 6.87
CA ALA A 8 72.83 -23.11 5.45
C ALA A 8 72.14 -21.75 5.36
N GLU A 9 72.70 -20.79 4.65
CA GLU A 9 72.02 -19.52 4.33
C GLU A 9 70.89 -19.81 3.43
N GLN A 10 69.67 -19.60 3.95
CA GLN A 10 68.44 -19.63 3.16
C GLN A 10 68.32 -18.33 2.34
N ARG A 11 68.64 -18.36 1.08
CA ARG A 11 68.22 -17.32 0.13
C ARG A 11 66.85 -17.69 -0.46
N GLY A 12 65.77 -17.30 0.25
CA GLY A 12 64.40 -17.48 -0.22
C GLY A 12 64.00 -16.35 -1.19
N GLY A 13 63.85 -16.65 -2.47
CA GLY A 13 63.26 -15.75 -3.47
C GLY A 13 61.97 -16.35 -4.00
N LYS A 14 60.88 -15.56 -4.07
CA LYS A 14 59.68 -15.93 -4.87
C LYS A 14 60.10 -15.97 -6.32
N ALA A 15 60.32 -17.14 -6.92
CA ALA A 15 60.44 -17.31 -8.33
C ALA A 15 59.07 -17.56 -8.94
N GLN A 16 58.64 -16.77 -9.92
CA GLN A 16 57.57 -17.15 -10.83
C GLN A 16 57.99 -18.43 -11.56
N CYS A 17 57.08 -19.42 -11.63
CA CYS A 17 57.35 -20.62 -12.44
C CYS A 17 57.51 -20.21 -13.91
N GLN A 18 58.73 -19.91 -14.29
CA GLN A 18 59.10 -19.81 -15.72
C GLN A 18 59.51 -21.20 -16.16
N ALA A 19 59.18 -21.52 -17.41
CA ALA A 19 59.54 -22.79 -18.03
C ALA A 19 61.06 -23.08 -17.82
N PRO A 20 61.42 -24.32 -17.53
CA PRO A 20 62.79 -24.66 -17.18
C PRO A 20 63.78 -24.38 -18.31
N GLY A 21 64.53 -23.31 -18.13
CA GLY A 21 65.59 -22.93 -19.08
C GLY A 21 66.91 -22.55 -18.39
N ALA A 22 66.87 -22.31 -17.06
CA ALA A 22 68.01 -21.69 -16.37
C ALA A 22 68.70 -22.53 -15.30
N ALA A 23 68.28 -23.76 -15.05
CA ALA A 23 68.96 -24.65 -14.06
C ALA A 23 69.45 -25.92 -14.78
N GLN A 24 70.38 -25.77 -15.68
CA GLN A 24 70.75 -26.86 -16.55
C GLN A 24 72.06 -27.63 -16.18
N HIS A 25 72.69 -27.48 -15.03
CA HIS A 25 74.02 -28.02 -14.95
C HIS A 25 74.21 -29.33 -14.18
N ASN A 26 73.31 -29.83 -13.33
CA ASN A 26 73.55 -31.10 -12.62
C ASN A 26 72.44 -32.13 -12.62
N VAL A 27 71.33 -31.87 -13.21
CA VAL A 27 70.26 -32.87 -13.44
C VAL A 27 70.47 -33.65 -14.75
N ARG A 28 71.40 -33.20 -15.59
CA ARG A 28 71.60 -33.71 -16.94
C ARG A 28 72.11 -35.14 -16.99
N ALA A 29 73.02 -35.57 -16.11
CA ALA A 29 73.60 -36.89 -16.19
C ALA A 29 72.58 -38.02 -15.86
N ALA A 30 71.79 -37.87 -14.80
CA ALA A 30 70.73 -38.86 -14.49
C ALA A 30 69.52 -38.81 -15.45
N TYR A 31 69.29 -37.68 -16.09
CA TYR A 31 68.20 -37.52 -17.03
C TYR A 31 68.50 -38.14 -18.40
N ASP A 32 69.78 -38.12 -18.84
CA ASP A 32 70.25 -38.70 -20.05
C ASP A 32 70.20 -40.26 -20.07
N GLU A 33 70.12 -40.90 -18.90
CA GLU A 33 69.90 -42.33 -18.75
C GLU A 33 68.45 -42.80 -18.91
N ILE A 34 67.49 -41.87 -18.89
CA ILE A 34 66.06 -42.17 -19.12
C ILE A 34 65.83 -42.30 -20.63
N PRO A 35 65.04 -43.29 -21.09
CA PRO A 35 64.65 -43.40 -22.51
C PRO A 35 64.07 -42.12 -23.05
N LYS A 36 64.53 -41.71 -24.20
CA LYS A 36 64.12 -40.42 -24.82
C LYS A 36 62.58 -40.24 -24.94
N ALA A 37 61.86 -41.31 -25.23
CA ALA A 37 60.40 -41.27 -25.34
C ALA A 37 59.77 -40.88 -23.99
N ILE A 38 60.29 -41.39 -22.83
CA ILE A 38 59.81 -41.03 -21.52
C ILE A 38 60.15 -39.60 -21.14
N GLN A 39 61.36 -39.15 -21.53
CA GLN A 39 61.77 -37.74 -21.37
C GLN A 39 60.82 -36.80 -22.11
N ASP A 40 60.48 -37.14 -23.35
CA ASP A 40 59.64 -36.29 -24.19
C ASP A 40 58.18 -36.26 -23.66
N GLU A 41 57.69 -37.40 -23.18
CA GLU A 41 56.34 -37.49 -22.56
C GLU A 41 56.25 -36.66 -21.26
N VAL A 42 57.21 -36.83 -20.36
CA VAL A 42 57.31 -36.06 -19.10
C VAL A 42 57.43 -34.55 -19.40
N PHE A 43 58.27 -34.20 -20.38
CA PHE A 43 58.46 -32.79 -20.76
C PHE A 43 57.21 -32.18 -21.40
N ALA A 44 56.52 -32.92 -22.25
CA ALA A 44 55.26 -32.49 -22.86
C ALA A 44 54.17 -32.37 -21.77
N GLY A 45 54.05 -33.35 -20.89
CA GLY A 45 53.10 -33.30 -19.76
C GLY A 45 53.36 -32.14 -18.79
N THR A 46 54.61 -31.86 -18.49
CA THR A 46 55.00 -30.72 -17.65
C THR A 46 54.65 -29.39 -18.29
N LYS A 47 54.95 -29.24 -19.61
CA LYS A 47 54.57 -28.03 -20.37
C LYS A 47 53.05 -27.83 -20.39
N ALA A 48 52.29 -28.91 -20.61
CA ALA A 48 50.81 -28.85 -20.61
C ALA A 48 50.30 -28.42 -19.20
N PHE A 49 50.78 -29.05 -18.14
CA PHE A 49 50.45 -28.72 -16.78
C PHE A 49 50.74 -27.25 -16.43
N VAL A 50 51.94 -26.77 -16.75
CA VAL A 50 52.35 -25.37 -16.49
C VAL A 50 51.49 -24.39 -17.26
N LYS A 51 51.12 -24.72 -18.52
CA LYS A 51 50.23 -23.90 -19.34
C LYS A 51 48.82 -23.81 -18.76
N GLU A 52 48.30 -24.96 -18.35
CA GLU A 52 46.94 -25.10 -17.85
C GLU A 52 46.80 -24.48 -16.43
N ASN A 53 47.85 -24.60 -15.62
CA ASN A 53 47.83 -24.15 -14.22
C ASN A 53 48.62 -22.85 -13.99
N LYS A 54 48.82 -22.04 -15.03
CA LYS A 54 49.58 -20.79 -14.97
C LYS A 54 48.95 -19.84 -13.95
N GLY A 55 49.73 -19.48 -12.91
CA GLY A 55 49.32 -18.56 -11.86
C GLY A 55 48.55 -19.19 -10.69
N ARG A 56 48.23 -20.50 -10.74
CA ARG A 56 47.52 -21.22 -9.66
C ARG A 56 48.44 -21.67 -8.54
N TYR A 57 49.74 -21.73 -8.76
CA TYR A 57 50.74 -22.20 -7.79
C TYR A 57 51.82 -21.15 -7.56
N ASP A 58 52.19 -20.97 -6.29
CA ASP A 58 53.45 -20.32 -5.91
C ASP A 58 54.53 -21.40 -5.88
N CYS A 59 55.65 -21.17 -6.57
CA CYS A 59 56.76 -22.10 -6.63
C CYS A 59 57.89 -21.60 -5.72
N TYR A 60 58.44 -22.50 -4.98
CA TYR A 60 59.53 -22.23 -4.04
C TYR A 60 60.71 -23.12 -4.38
N GLY A 61 61.93 -22.56 -4.42
CA GLY A 61 63.16 -23.28 -4.60
C GLY A 61 64.13 -23.03 -3.43
N TYR A 62 64.68 -24.08 -2.91
CA TYR A 62 65.73 -24.00 -1.92
C TYR A 62 66.97 -24.65 -2.50
N ILE A 63 68.10 -23.97 -2.41
CA ILE A 63 69.43 -24.48 -2.81
C ILE A 63 70.23 -24.67 -1.49
N TYR A 64 70.65 -25.91 -1.24
CA TYR A 64 71.47 -26.23 -0.16
C TYR A 64 72.91 -26.38 -0.69
N SER A 65 73.82 -25.49 -0.29
CA SER A 65 75.20 -25.55 -0.68
C SER A 65 76.02 -26.18 0.47
N GLY A 66 76.74 -27.24 0.17
CA GLY A 66 77.67 -27.95 1.08
C GLY A 66 78.98 -28.27 0.38
N GLU A 67 80.01 -28.72 1.15
CA GLU A 67 81.25 -29.10 0.53
C GLU A 67 81.12 -30.25 -0.48
N GLY A 68 81.11 -29.89 -1.75
CA GLY A 68 81.21 -30.81 -2.87
C GLY A 68 79.89 -31.06 -3.66
N GLN A 69 78.71 -30.64 -3.18
CA GLN A 69 77.44 -30.84 -3.91
C GLN A 69 76.38 -29.83 -3.53
N GLU A 70 75.77 -29.20 -4.53
CA GLU A 70 74.58 -28.37 -4.34
C GLU A 70 73.30 -29.23 -4.54
N LEU A 71 72.39 -29.18 -3.56
CA LEU A 71 71.08 -29.87 -3.64
C LEU A 71 69.98 -28.82 -3.80
N GLY A 72 69.20 -28.95 -4.85
CA GLY A 72 68.03 -28.12 -5.12
C GLY A 72 66.76 -28.86 -4.68
N GLN A 73 65.93 -28.25 -3.85
CA GLN A 73 64.59 -28.72 -3.55
C GLN A 73 63.58 -27.72 -4.08
N PHE A 74 62.63 -28.16 -4.91
CA PHE A 74 61.55 -27.35 -5.43
C PHE A 74 60.21 -27.93 -5.01
N TYR A 75 59.28 -27.08 -4.58
CA TYR A 75 57.92 -27.47 -4.33
C TYR A 75 56.95 -26.37 -4.80
N ALA A 76 55.76 -26.77 -5.19
CA ALA A 76 54.67 -25.85 -5.58
C ALA A 76 53.59 -25.91 -4.50
N LYS A 77 53.10 -24.75 -4.10
CA LYS A 77 51.98 -24.60 -3.16
C LYS A 77 50.83 -23.95 -3.87
N LEU A 78 49.63 -24.53 -3.74
CA LEU A 78 48.45 -23.92 -4.31
C LEU A 78 48.25 -22.50 -3.78
N ALA A 79 48.10 -21.54 -4.69
CA ALA A 79 48.03 -20.12 -4.39
C ALA A 79 46.62 -19.54 -4.67
N VAL A 80 45.69 -20.38 -5.13
CA VAL A 80 44.33 -19.99 -5.49
C VAL A 80 43.28 -20.69 -4.64
N GLY A 81 42.18 -20.07 -4.45
CA GLY A 81 40.95 -20.59 -3.88
C GLY A 81 39.75 -20.07 -4.66
N ASN A 82 38.58 -20.36 -4.17
CA ASN A 82 37.34 -19.93 -4.81
C ASN A 82 36.60 -18.89 -3.94
N GLY A 83 35.92 -17.96 -4.61
CA GLY A 83 34.99 -17.02 -4.00
C GLY A 83 33.61 -17.20 -4.59
N LYS A 84 32.56 -17.06 -3.78
CA LYS A 84 31.18 -16.98 -4.22
C LYS A 84 30.37 -16.06 -3.31
N ILE A 85 29.20 -15.66 -3.78
CA ILE A 85 28.25 -14.82 -3.05
C ILE A 85 27.00 -15.64 -2.77
N GLN A 86 26.42 -15.47 -1.58
CA GLN A 86 25.11 -15.97 -1.19
C GLN A 86 24.25 -14.78 -0.80
N LYS A 87 23.23 -14.51 -1.61
CA LYS A 87 22.28 -13.42 -1.42
C LYS A 87 21.01 -13.90 -0.72
N SER A 88 20.43 -13.03 0.09
CA SER A 88 19.12 -13.22 0.72
C SER A 88 18.32 -11.91 0.74
N SER A 89 17.03 -11.99 1.07
CA SER A 89 16.23 -10.82 1.45
C SER A 89 16.52 -10.44 2.90
N SER A 90 16.54 -9.14 3.20
CA SER A 90 16.62 -8.63 4.59
C SER A 90 15.25 -8.71 5.29
N ASN A 91 14.14 -8.90 4.54
CA ASN A 91 12.79 -9.04 5.08
C ASN A 91 12.03 -10.13 4.32
N THR A 92 12.16 -11.37 4.78
CA THR A 92 11.48 -12.53 4.19
C THR A 92 9.95 -12.47 4.36
N GLY A 93 9.43 -11.83 5.40
CA GLY A 93 7.99 -11.64 5.61
C GLY A 93 7.30 -10.81 4.51
N ILE A 94 8.08 -10.07 3.72
CA ILE A 94 7.59 -9.32 2.56
C ILE A 94 7.80 -10.09 1.25
N THR A 95 8.91 -10.83 1.14
CA THR A 95 9.40 -11.35 -0.14
C THR A 95 9.16 -12.84 -0.33
N GLU A 96 8.92 -13.60 0.74
CA GLU A 96 8.64 -15.02 0.65
C GLU A 96 7.28 -15.25 -0.03
N SER A 97 7.27 -16.14 -1.02
CA SER A 97 6.08 -16.45 -1.84
C SER A 97 5.49 -15.27 -2.65
N ASN A 98 6.21 -14.15 -2.75
CA ASN A 98 5.78 -13.00 -3.51
C ASN A 98 6.53 -12.90 -4.84
N ASP A 99 5.86 -13.23 -5.94
CA ASP A 99 6.42 -13.25 -7.30
C ASP A 99 6.85 -11.86 -7.82
N CYS A 100 6.51 -10.79 -7.12
CA CYS A 100 6.99 -9.44 -7.44
C CYS A 100 8.47 -9.26 -7.09
N TYR A 101 9.04 -10.13 -6.25
CA TYR A 101 10.43 -10.12 -5.82
C TYR A 101 11.18 -11.35 -6.34
N SER A 102 12.47 -11.20 -6.57
CA SER A 102 13.35 -12.31 -6.92
C SER A 102 14.78 -11.99 -6.52
N ILE A 103 15.46 -12.92 -5.87
CA ILE A 103 16.89 -12.81 -5.57
C ILE A 103 17.79 -13.24 -6.74
N THR A 104 17.17 -13.68 -7.85
CA THR A 104 17.87 -14.05 -9.10
C THR A 104 18.29 -12.81 -9.86
N GLY A 105 19.48 -12.84 -10.47
CA GLY A 105 19.93 -11.81 -11.39
C GLY A 105 20.57 -10.59 -10.72
N ALA A 106 20.82 -10.61 -9.40
CA ALA A 106 21.70 -9.65 -8.78
C ALA A 106 23.11 -9.80 -9.33
N THR A 107 23.76 -8.71 -9.69
CA THR A 107 25.09 -8.73 -10.29
C THR A 107 26.10 -8.04 -9.39
N TYR A 108 27.22 -8.68 -9.17
CA TYR A 108 28.30 -8.21 -8.32
C TYR A 108 29.61 -8.10 -9.10
N GLY A 109 30.32 -6.99 -8.93
CA GLY A 109 31.71 -6.86 -9.33
C GLY A 109 32.61 -7.34 -8.21
N VAL A 110 33.65 -8.12 -8.54
CA VAL A 110 34.74 -8.48 -7.64
C VAL A 110 35.96 -7.65 -8.04
N TYR A 111 36.57 -6.93 -7.11
CA TYR A 111 37.61 -5.93 -7.35
C TYR A 111 38.87 -6.21 -6.56
N ALA A 112 40.05 -5.87 -7.14
CA ALA A 112 41.32 -5.95 -6.47
C ALA A 112 41.52 -4.85 -5.40
N ASP A 113 40.83 -3.71 -5.57
CA ASP A 113 41.02 -2.53 -4.75
C ASP A 113 39.68 -2.04 -4.12
N LYS A 114 39.77 -1.40 -2.96
CA LYS A 114 38.60 -0.90 -2.20
C LYS A 114 37.85 0.22 -2.92
N SER A 115 38.48 0.91 -3.87
CA SER A 115 37.82 1.96 -4.67
C SER A 115 37.01 1.38 -5.82
N CYS A 116 36.99 0.05 -5.99
CA CYS A 116 36.23 -0.69 -7.01
C CYS A 116 36.54 -0.20 -8.44
N LYS A 117 37.82 0.07 -8.74
CA LYS A 117 38.27 0.50 -10.08
C LYS A 117 38.80 -0.65 -10.92
N GLU A 118 39.51 -1.59 -10.30
CA GLU A 118 40.07 -2.76 -10.99
C GLU A 118 39.15 -3.97 -10.81
N GLN A 119 38.24 -4.16 -11.74
CA GLN A 119 37.31 -5.28 -11.72
C GLN A 119 37.99 -6.55 -12.27
N LEU A 120 37.93 -7.62 -11.48
CA LEU A 120 38.54 -8.91 -11.80
C LEU A 120 37.49 -9.92 -12.33
N ALA A 121 36.25 -9.84 -11.82
CA ALA A 121 35.17 -10.75 -12.21
C ALA A 121 33.81 -10.10 -12.03
N THR A 122 32.82 -10.67 -12.69
CA THR A 122 31.40 -10.39 -12.50
C THR A 122 30.71 -11.68 -12.08
N LEU A 123 29.91 -11.62 -11.03
CA LEU A 123 29.13 -12.76 -10.51
C LEU A 123 27.65 -12.41 -10.52
N THR A 124 26.80 -13.35 -10.97
CA THR A 124 25.33 -13.15 -11.01
C THR A 124 24.66 -14.24 -10.19
N THR A 125 23.65 -13.89 -9.40
CA THR A 125 22.91 -14.84 -8.56
C THR A 125 21.90 -15.65 -9.36
N ASP A 126 21.77 -16.92 -9.01
CA ASP A 126 20.72 -17.84 -9.48
C ASP A 126 19.44 -17.74 -8.63
N ASN A 127 18.50 -18.65 -8.83
CA ASN A 127 17.22 -18.74 -8.11
C ASN A 127 17.37 -19.08 -6.62
N SER A 128 18.51 -19.64 -6.22
CA SER A 128 18.84 -19.88 -4.80
C SER A 128 19.52 -18.69 -4.13
N GLY A 129 19.78 -17.62 -4.87
CA GLY A 129 20.56 -16.47 -4.45
C GLY A 129 22.06 -16.74 -4.43
N SER A 130 22.53 -17.89 -4.94
CA SER A 130 23.95 -18.24 -5.01
C SER A 130 24.54 -17.80 -6.34
N THR A 131 25.81 -17.42 -6.34
CA THR A 131 26.56 -17.25 -7.57
C THR A 131 27.37 -18.50 -7.90
N GLU A 132 27.80 -18.62 -9.15
CA GLU A 132 28.91 -19.52 -9.46
C GLU A 132 30.15 -19.09 -8.69
N THR A 133 31.10 -20.02 -8.57
CA THR A 133 32.41 -19.74 -7.97
C THR A 133 33.35 -19.11 -8.96
N VAL A 134 34.15 -18.15 -8.48
CA VAL A 134 35.27 -17.58 -9.23
C VAL A 134 36.59 -17.98 -8.57
N GLU A 135 37.53 -18.50 -9.36
CA GLU A 135 38.87 -18.81 -8.89
C GLU A 135 39.72 -17.53 -8.78
N LEU A 136 40.29 -17.28 -7.61
CA LEU A 136 41.06 -16.09 -7.30
C LEU A 136 42.34 -16.48 -6.52
N LYS A 137 43.37 -15.68 -6.63
CA LYS A 137 44.56 -15.86 -5.74
C LYS A 137 44.16 -15.67 -4.28
N ALA A 138 44.88 -16.34 -3.38
CA ALA A 138 44.68 -16.17 -1.95
C ALA A 138 45.01 -14.73 -1.53
N ALA A 139 43.98 -13.92 -1.32
CA ALA A 139 44.05 -12.51 -0.96
C ALA A 139 42.68 -12.02 -0.43
N THR A 140 42.62 -10.73 -0.05
CA THR A 140 41.39 -10.04 0.26
C THR A 140 40.95 -9.22 -0.96
N TYR A 141 39.71 -9.40 -1.35
CA TYR A 141 39.02 -8.73 -2.47
C TYR A 141 37.86 -7.87 -1.98
N TYR A 142 37.41 -6.99 -2.82
CA TYR A 142 36.27 -6.11 -2.56
C TYR A 142 35.12 -6.46 -3.49
N VAL A 143 33.91 -6.53 -2.95
CA VAL A 143 32.70 -6.92 -3.68
C VAL A 143 31.69 -5.83 -3.55
N LYS A 144 31.11 -5.41 -4.69
CA LYS A 144 30.08 -4.39 -4.75
C LYS A 144 28.98 -4.86 -5.68
N GLU A 145 27.73 -4.66 -5.25
CA GLU A 145 26.58 -4.87 -6.14
C GLU A 145 26.56 -3.80 -7.24
N THR A 146 26.40 -4.23 -8.47
CA THR A 146 26.36 -3.36 -9.66
C THR A 146 24.96 -3.31 -10.28
N LYS A 147 24.13 -4.32 -9.97
CA LYS A 147 22.73 -4.39 -10.39
C LYS A 147 21.94 -5.14 -9.31
N ALA A 148 20.92 -4.49 -8.78
CA ALA A 148 19.97 -5.13 -7.87
C ALA A 148 19.07 -6.12 -8.61
N PRO A 149 18.57 -7.15 -7.95
CA PRO A 149 17.58 -8.06 -8.52
C PRO A 149 16.18 -7.44 -8.47
N LYS A 150 15.21 -8.11 -9.10
CA LYS A 150 13.82 -7.65 -9.21
C LYS A 150 13.20 -7.40 -7.81
N GLY A 151 12.68 -6.20 -7.59
CA GLY A 151 11.96 -5.80 -6.38
C GLY A 151 12.84 -5.31 -5.23
N PHE A 152 14.17 -5.27 -5.39
CA PHE A 152 15.08 -4.86 -4.31
C PHE A 152 15.77 -3.53 -4.58
N GLN A 153 16.24 -2.90 -3.51
CA GLN A 153 17.10 -1.73 -3.59
C GLN A 153 18.53 -2.16 -3.93
N LEU A 154 19.23 -1.34 -4.71
CA LEU A 154 20.65 -1.55 -4.97
C LEU A 154 21.46 -1.36 -3.68
N ASP A 155 22.19 -2.39 -3.28
CA ASP A 155 23.11 -2.29 -2.15
C ASP A 155 24.39 -1.53 -2.58
N LYS A 156 24.60 -0.37 -2.00
CA LYS A 156 25.74 0.52 -2.30
C LYS A 156 27.00 0.18 -1.48
N ASN A 157 26.90 -0.78 -0.54
CA ASN A 157 28.00 -1.15 0.32
C ASN A 157 29.10 -1.87 -0.46
N VAL A 158 30.33 -1.74 0.02
CA VAL A 158 31.48 -2.48 -0.46
C VAL A 158 31.89 -3.48 0.62
N TYR A 159 31.83 -4.75 0.29
CA TYR A 159 32.13 -5.87 1.17
C TYR A 159 33.55 -6.39 0.93
N THR A 160 34.08 -7.10 1.89
CA THR A 160 35.37 -7.80 1.77
C THR A 160 35.16 -9.30 1.62
N LEU A 161 35.85 -9.90 0.66
CA LEU A 161 35.89 -11.34 0.42
C LEU A 161 37.33 -11.83 0.58
N THR A 162 37.62 -12.54 1.64
CA THR A 162 38.95 -13.09 1.87
C THR A 162 39.01 -14.53 1.38
N VAL A 163 39.77 -14.75 0.32
CA VAL A 163 39.99 -16.05 -0.31
C VAL A 163 41.27 -16.67 0.22
N LYS A 164 41.18 -17.92 0.70
CA LYS A 164 42.31 -18.72 1.12
C LYS A 164 42.61 -19.82 0.12
N ALA A 165 43.88 -20.20 -0.03
CA ALA A 165 44.31 -21.25 -0.94
C ALA A 165 43.63 -22.60 -0.62
N GLY A 166 43.01 -23.19 -1.65
CA GLY A 166 42.33 -24.49 -1.55
C GLY A 166 40.96 -24.44 -0.90
N GLU A 167 40.47 -23.26 -0.47
CA GLU A 167 39.17 -23.10 0.20
C GLU A 167 38.17 -22.35 -0.72
N THR A 168 36.88 -22.53 -0.44
CA THR A 168 35.80 -21.70 -1.02
C THR A 168 35.29 -20.72 0.02
N ALA A 169 35.53 -19.44 -0.21
CA ALA A 169 35.01 -18.35 0.62
C ALA A 169 33.60 -17.97 0.12
N THR A 170 32.64 -17.89 1.03
CA THR A 170 31.28 -17.44 0.73
C THR A 170 31.02 -16.10 1.41
N LEU A 171 30.72 -15.07 0.62
CA LEU A 171 30.23 -13.79 1.10
C LEU A 171 28.72 -13.83 1.20
N LYS A 172 28.17 -13.64 2.40
CA LYS A 172 26.72 -13.53 2.62
C LYS A 172 26.32 -12.06 2.58
N VAL A 173 25.31 -11.72 1.79
CA VAL A 173 24.76 -10.38 1.63
C VAL A 173 23.25 -10.43 1.66
N SER A 174 22.60 -9.32 2.01
CA SER A 174 21.15 -9.20 1.97
C SER A 174 20.72 -7.84 1.44
N ASP A 175 19.66 -7.82 0.63
CA ASP A 175 19.10 -6.59 0.12
C ASP A 175 17.77 -6.25 0.79
N THR A 176 17.48 -4.95 0.84
CA THR A 176 16.22 -4.43 1.32
C THR A 176 15.17 -4.48 0.21
N PRO A 177 14.02 -5.13 0.43
CA PRO A 177 12.93 -5.12 -0.55
C PRO A 177 12.38 -3.69 -0.70
N LYS A 178 11.99 -3.33 -1.92
CA LYS A 178 11.27 -2.09 -2.19
C LYS A 178 9.82 -2.24 -1.78
N VAL A 179 9.28 -1.23 -1.13
CA VAL A 179 7.91 -1.16 -0.65
C VAL A 179 7.36 0.25 -0.92
N THR A 180 6.08 0.49 -0.71
CA THR A 180 5.54 1.86 -0.75
C THR A 180 6.22 2.72 0.32
N ASP A 181 6.61 3.92 -0.04
CA ASP A 181 7.15 4.94 0.86
C ASP A 181 6.07 5.90 1.39
N THR A 182 4.87 5.84 0.81
CA THR A 182 3.72 6.65 1.17
C THR A 182 2.54 5.77 1.54
N LEU A 183 1.81 6.15 2.60
CA LEU A 183 0.57 5.50 3.00
C LEU A 183 -0.54 5.83 1.99
N ILE A 184 -1.42 4.86 1.76
CA ILE A 184 -2.67 5.10 1.03
C ILE A 184 -3.65 5.76 1.99
N GLU A 185 -4.21 6.89 1.60
CA GLU A 185 -5.26 7.61 2.31
C GLU A 185 -6.56 7.57 1.52
N LEU A 186 -7.66 7.27 2.19
CA LEU A 186 -8.99 7.26 1.62
C LEU A 186 -9.87 8.24 2.39
N PHE A 187 -10.49 9.17 1.66
CA PHE A 187 -11.38 10.20 2.19
C PHE A 187 -12.83 9.86 1.87
N LYS A 188 -13.68 10.01 2.86
CA LYS A 188 -15.13 9.83 2.69
C LYS A 188 -15.79 11.14 2.32
N ILE A 189 -16.57 11.11 1.25
CA ILE A 189 -17.20 12.28 0.63
C ILE A 189 -18.71 12.07 0.53
N ASP A 190 -19.47 13.11 0.82
CA ASP A 190 -20.90 13.18 0.49
C ASP A 190 -21.06 13.49 -1.01
N MET A 191 -21.77 12.63 -1.75
CA MET A 191 -21.90 12.72 -3.20
C MET A 191 -22.64 13.98 -3.66
N GLU A 192 -23.58 14.49 -2.85
CA GLU A 192 -24.37 15.68 -3.22
C GLU A 192 -23.61 16.98 -2.93
N THR A 193 -22.87 17.05 -1.82
CA THR A 193 -22.04 18.21 -1.50
C THR A 193 -20.71 18.19 -2.23
N SER A 194 -20.28 17.02 -2.73
CA SER A 194 -18.96 16.76 -3.30
C SER A 194 -17.84 17.11 -2.34
N LYS A 195 -18.08 16.95 -1.03
CA LYS A 195 -17.15 17.32 0.06
C LYS A 195 -17.32 16.41 1.28
N ALA A 196 -16.42 16.57 2.24
CA ALA A 196 -16.49 15.94 3.55
C ALA A 196 -17.51 16.64 4.50
N ASP A 197 -18.62 17.13 3.94
CA ASP A 197 -19.66 17.89 4.64
C ASP A 197 -20.98 17.12 4.62
N PRO A 198 -21.30 16.36 5.68
CA PRO A 198 -22.52 15.54 5.74
C PRO A 198 -23.77 16.41 5.86
N GLN A 199 -24.90 15.88 5.37
CA GLN A 199 -26.20 16.52 5.39
C GLN A 199 -27.08 16.00 6.55
N GLY A 200 -27.96 16.88 7.09
CA GLY A 200 -28.87 16.51 8.19
C GLY A 200 -28.11 15.92 9.39
N ASN A 201 -28.58 14.79 9.90
CA ASN A 201 -27.97 14.04 10.99
C ASN A 201 -27.12 12.85 10.51
N ALA A 202 -26.73 12.86 9.24
CA ALA A 202 -25.80 11.88 8.68
C ALA A 202 -24.36 12.13 9.15
N SER A 203 -23.51 11.12 9.05
CA SER A 203 -22.09 11.19 9.42
C SER A 203 -21.27 10.42 8.41
N LEU A 204 -20.13 10.93 8.01
CA LEU A 204 -19.16 10.23 7.17
C LEU A 204 -18.16 9.39 7.99
N GLU A 205 -18.29 9.38 9.32
CA GLU A 205 -17.51 8.54 10.23
C GLU A 205 -18.15 7.15 10.37
N GLY A 206 -17.31 6.11 10.46
CA GLY A 206 -17.75 4.73 10.68
C GLY A 206 -18.12 3.97 9.41
N ALA A 207 -17.73 4.46 8.23
CA ALA A 207 -17.73 3.65 7.01
C ALA A 207 -16.68 2.56 7.12
N GLU A 208 -17.00 1.31 6.76
CA GLU A 208 -16.06 0.21 6.80
C GLU A 208 -15.65 -0.22 5.39
N PHE A 209 -14.35 -0.46 5.24
CA PHE A 209 -13.71 -0.85 4.00
C PHE A 209 -12.96 -2.16 4.18
N VAL A 210 -13.15 -3.11 3.27
CA VAL A 210 -12.29 -4.28 3.14
C VAL A 210 -11.16 -3.95 2.18
N TRP A 211 -9.96 -4.04 2.70
CA TRP A 211 -8.72 -3.89 1.95
C TRP A 211 -8.08 -5.26 1.82
N LYS A 212 -7.73 -5.66 0.61
CA LYS A 212 -7.09 -6.94 0.32
C LYS A 212 -5.79 -6.72 -0.42
N TYR A 213 -4.74 -7.40 0.01
CA TYR A 213 -3.45 -7.40 -0.65
C TYR A 213 -3.18 -8.77 -1.28
N TYR A 214 -2.61 -8.76 -2.47
CA TYR A 214 -2.24 -9.95 -3.26
C TYR A 214 -0.77 -9.84 -3.68
N ASP A 215 -0.02 -10.93 -3.50
CA ASP A 215 1.41 -11.06 -3.79
C ASP A 215 1.70 -11.35 -5.27
N GLY A 216 1.13 -10.55 -6.14
CA GLY A 216 1.26 -10.62 -7.59
C GLY A 216 0.64 -9.42 -8.27
N TYR A 217 0.85 -9.29 -9.59
CA TYR A 217 0.24 -8.24 -10.38
C TYR A 217 -1.06 -8.72 -11.03
N TYR A 218 -2.18 -8.23 -10.52
CA TYR A 218 -3.51 -8.59 -10.96
C TYR A 218 -4.30 -7.36 -11.42
N THR A 219 -5.29 -7.60 -12.25
CA THR A 219 -6.33 -6.63 -12.64
C THR A 219 -7.65 -7.01 -11.97
N LYS A 220 -8.66 -6.14 -12.05
CA LYS A 220 -9.98 -6.40 -11.48
C LYS A 220 -10.59 -7.71 -11.98
N ASP A 221 -10.30 -8.10 -13.24
CA ASP A 221 -10.92 -9.26 -13.89
C ASP A 221 -10.23 -10.59 -13.55
N ASN A 222 -9.05 -10.56 -12.94
CA ASN A 222 -8.26 -11.76 -12.65
C ASN A 222 -7.69 -11.79 -11.21
N LEU A 223 -8.33 -11.08 -10.28
CA LEU A 223 -7.97 -11.17 -8.87
C LEU A 223 -8.15 -12.61 -8.37
N PRO A 224 -7.19 -13.16 -7.62
CA PRO A 224 -7.38 -14.43 -6.91
C PRO A 224 -8.56 -14.34 -5.94
N GLU A 225 -9.22 -15.48 -5.70
CA GLU A 225 -10.28 -15.59 -4.71
C GLU A 225 -9.76 -15.28 -3.30
N ASP A 226 -8.62 -15.87 -2.97
CA ASP A 226 -7.94 -15.67 -1.69
C ASP A 226 -6.89 -14.56 -1.79
N ALA A 227 -6.99 -13.60 -0.89
CA ALA A 227 -5.98 -12.57 -0.71
C ALA A 227 -4.86 -13.04 0.21
N THR A 228 -3.64 -12.54 0.01
CA THR A 228 -2.50 -12.79 0.90
C THR A 228 -2.73 -12.19 2.29
N LYS A 229 -3.33 -10.99 2.33
CA LYS A 229 -3.78 -10.33 3.56
C LYS A 229 -5.09 -9.59 3.36
N THR A 230 -5.86 -9.50 4.43
CA THR A 230 -7.15 -8.78 4.45
C THR A 230 -7.25 -7.94 5.72
N TRP A 231 -7.68 -6.70 5.56
CA TRP A 231 -7.95 -5.77 6.67
C TRP A 231 -9.34 -5.16 6.51
N VAL A 232 -10.00 -4.93 7.63
CA VAL A 232 -11.20 -4.09 7.72
C VAL A 232 -10.81 -2.79 8.40
N LEU A 233 -10.96 -1.69 7.70
CA LEU A 233 -10.59 -0.36 8.18
C LEU A 233 -11.83 0.54 8.18
N GLU A 234 -11.97 1.41 9.18
CA GLU A 234 -13.09 2.34 9.29
C GLU A 234 -12.66 3.80 9.10
N THR A 235 -13.58 4.64 8.66
CA THR A 235 -13.36 6.09 8.60
C THR A 235 -13.52 6.74 9.95
N LYS A 236 -12.61 7.69 10.27
CA LYS A 236 -12.65 8.54 11.46
C LYS A 236 -12.59 10.00 11.10
N LYS A 237 -13.30 10.81 11.85
CA LYS A 237 -13.23 12.27 11.77
C LYS A 237 -11.85 12.75 12.23
N ARG A 238 -11.21 13.57 11.41
CA ARG A 238 -9.91 14.20 11.69
C ARG A 238 -9.97 15.69 11.38
N THR A 239 -9.24 16.47 12.15
CA THR A 239 -9.03 17.89 11.87
C THR A 239 -7.58 18.05 11.42
N ARG A 240 -7.38 18.56 10.20
CA ARG A 240 -6.05 18.87 9.65
C ARG A 240 -5.47 20.11 10.36
N SER A 241 -4.18 20.35 10.17
CA SER A 241 -3.47 21.48 10.78
C SER A 241 -4.00 22.85 10.34
N ASP A 242 -4.63 22.92 9.18
CA ASP A 242 -5.31 24.12 8.66
C ASP A 242 -6.74 24.31 9.18
N GLY A 243 -7.21 23.41 10.06
CA GLY A 243 -8.57 23.43 10.61
C GLY A 243 -9.59 22.68 9.75
N THR A 244 -9.23 22.19 8.57
CA THR A 244 -10.13 21.43 7.69
C THR A 244 -10.52 20.11 8.34
N ILE A 245 -11.81 19.80 8.34
CA ILE A 245 -12.36 18.51 8.77
C ILE A 245 -12.34 17.55 7.58
N VAL A 246 -11.81 16.34 7.82
CA VAL A 246 -11.86 15.22 6.88
C VAL A 246 -12.36 13.98 7.60
N TYR A 247 -12.94 13.06 6.84
CA TYR A 247 -13.28 11.72 7.31
C TYR A 247 -12.42 10.75 6.50
N GLN A 248 -11.44 10.16 7.16
CA GLN A 248 -10.43 9.39 6.46
C GLN A 248 -10.19 8.01 7.08
N THR A 249 -9.68 7.11 6.27
CA THR A 249 -9.13 5.82 6.66
C THR A 249 -7.81 5.57 5.93
N GLY A 250 -7.04 4.58 6.39
CA GLY A 250 -5.77 4.20 5.80
C GLY A 250 -5.12 3.06 6.57
N LEU A 251 -4.03 2.52 6.04
CA LEU A 251 -3.33 1.35 6.59
C LEU A 251 -2.57 1.66 7.88
N THR A 252 -3.29 1.96 8.95
CA THR A 252 -2.72 2.13 10.31
C THR A 252 -3.62 1.50 11.35
N GLU A 253 -3.05 1.16 12.52
CA GLU A 253 -3.82 0.62 13.66
C GLU A 253 -4.92 1.58 14.14
N ALA A 254 -4.78 2.89 13.89
CA ALA A 254 -5.77 3.89 14.25
C ALA A 254 -7.14 3.68 13.59
N TYR A 255 -7.17 3.07 12.40
CA TYR A 255 -8.39 2.82 11.62
C TYR A 255 -8.79 1.35 11.56
N LYS A 256 -7.97 0.44 12.09
CA LYS A 256 -8.19 -1.00 11.99
C LYS A 256 -9.34 -1.44 12.89
N VAL A 257 -10.31 -2.09 12.29
CA VAL A 257 -11.42 -2.77 12.97
C VAL A 257 -11.08 -4.23 13.21
N SER A 258 -10.53 -4.90 12.17
CA SER A 258 -10.14 -6.32 12.23
C SER A 258 -9.21 -6.69 11.07
N GLY A 259 -8.74 -7.94 11.06
CA GLY A 259 -7.95 -8.51 9.97
C GLY A 259 -6.51 -8.80 10.38
N ASP A 260 -5.69 -9.08 9.37
CA ASP A 260 -4.29 -9.50 9.51
C ASP A 260 -3.39 -8.40 10.08
N ASP A 261 -2.20 -8.79 10.54
CA ASP A 261 -1.15 -7.83 10.88
C ASP A 261 -0.66 -7.11 9.62
N PHE A 262 -0.34 -5.82 9.76
CA PHE A 262 0.23 -5.05 8.66
C PHE A 262 1.63 -5.55 8.29
N PHE A 263 2.03 -5.36 7.03
CA PHE A 263 3.44 -5.41 6.68
C PHE A 263 4.14 -4.20 7.31
N LEU A 264 5.30 -4.44 7.92
CA LEU A 264 6.05 -3.40 8.61
C LEU A 264 7.47 -3.26 8.04
N VAL A 265 7.89 -2.01 7.84
CA VAL A 265 9.29 -1.64 7.63
C VAL A 265 9.61 -0.55 8.65
N ASP A 266 10.65 -0.76 9.44
CA ASP A 266 11.05 0.13 10.55
C ASP A 266 9.91 0.45 11.54
N GLY A 267 8.99 -0.53 11.73
CA GLY A 267 7.84 -0.41 12.61
C GLY A 267 6.65 0.38 12.04
N LEU A 268 6.73 0.83 10.80
CA LEU A 268 5.66 1.55 10.12
C LEU A 268 4.92 0.63 9.13
N PRO A 269 3.58 0.70 9.08
CA PRO A 269 2.79 0.01 8.08
C PRO A 269 3.18 0.40 6.66
N THR A 270 3.26 -0.59 5.78
CA THR A 270 3.64 -0.41 4.37
C THR A 270 2.92 -1.44 3.48
N LEU A 271 3.03 -1.27 2.18
CA LEU A 271 2.59 -2.27 1.21
C LEU A 271 3.78 -2.73 0.35
N PRO A 272 3.99 -4.06 0.24
CA PRO A 272 4.92 -4.63 -0.72
C PRO A 272 4.48 -4.38 -2.18
N LEU A 273 5.38 -4.66 -3.13
CA LEU A 273 5.02 -4.79 -4.54
C LEU A 273 3.96 -5.88 -4.69
N GLY A 274 2.92 -5.61 -5.48
CA GLY A 274 1.78 -6.52 -5.63
C GLY A 274 0.54 -5.79 -6.09
N THR A 275 -0.62 -6.24 -5.61
CA THR A 275 -1.92 -5.63 -5.93
C THR A 275 -2.70 -5.36 -4.66
N ILE A 276 -3.36 -4.22 -4.58
CA ILE A 276 -4.32 -3.88 -3.54
C ILE A 276 -5.73 -3.77 -4.13
N SER A 277 -6.73 -4.25 -3.42
CA SER A 277 -8.13 -3.95 -3.71
C SER A 277 -8.79 -3.31 -2.49
N ILE A 278 -9.68 -2.35 -2.74
CA ILE A 278 -10.40 -1.59 -1.72
C ILE A 278 -11.88 -1.60 -2.08
N THR A 279 -12.73 -2.05 -1.16
CA THR A 279 -14.18 -2.08 -1.33
C THR A 279 -14.85 -1.59 -0.06
N GLU A 280 -15.76 -0.64 -0.18
CA GLU A 280 -16.62 -0.28 0.95
C GLU A 280 -17.67 -1.38 1.16
N THR A 281 -17.80 -1.83 2.40
CA THR A 281 -18.71 -2.93 2.79
C THR A 281 -19.81 -2.50 3.75
N LYS A 282 -19.64 -1.31 4.34
CA LYS A 282 -20.64 -0.73 5.22
C LYS A 282 -20.63 0.78 5.08
N ALA A 283 -21.76 1.33 4.61
CA ALA A 283 -21.94 2.78 4.59
C ALA A 283 -21.97 3.36 6.00
N PRO A 284 -21.54 4.61 6.16
CA PRO A 284 -21.65 5.29 7.45
C PRO A 284 -23.09 5.70 7.73
N LYS A 285 -23.36 6.18 8.95
CA LYS A 285 -24.70 6.55 9.40
C LYS A 285 -25.36 7.56 8.46
N GLY A 286 -26.53 7.21 7.93
CA GLY A 286 -27.33 8.10 7.09
C GLY A 286 -26.92 8.11 5.62
N TYR A 287 -26.08 7.16 5.19
CA TYR A 287 -25.65 6.98 3.80
C TYR A 287 -26.02 5.60 3.27
N SER A 288 -25.99 5.43 1.95
CA SER A 288 -26.20 4.17 1.24
C SER A 288 -25.01 3.84 0.35
N LEU A 289 -24.74 2.51 0.21
CA LEU A 289 -23.78 2.00 -0.77
C LEU A 289 -24.34 1.99 -2.21
N ASP A 290 -25.64 2.27 -2.39
CA ASP A 290 -26.27 2.29 -3.71
C ASP A 290 -25.66 3.42 -4.56
N ASN A 291 -25.10 3.04 -5.71
CA ASN A 291 -24.36 3.95 -6.60
C ASN A 291 -23.13 4.61 -5.97
N ALA A 292 -22.69 4.16 -4.80
CA ALA A 292 -21.44 4.60 -4.19
C ALA A 292 -20.23 4.22 -5.06
N TYR A 293 -19.24 5.09 -5.14
CA TYR A 293 -18.05 4.84 -5.94
C TYR A 293 -16.79 5.42 -5.31
N LEU A 294 -15.71 4.70 -5.53
CA LEU A 294 -14.35 5.10 -5.21
C LEU A 294 -13.66 5.64 -6.46
N THR A 295 -12.92 6.73 -6.31
CA THR A 295 -12.14 7.37 -7.37
C THR A 295 -10.79 7.83 -6.83
N PRO A 296 -9.67 7.68 -7.58
CA PRO A 296 -8.42 8.34 -7.24
C PRO A 296 -8.59 9.86 -7.32
N VAL A 297 -7.98 10.59 -6.40
CA VAL A 297 -8.04 12.07 -6.41
C VAL A 297 -7.49 12.61 -7.72
N GLY A 298 -8.28 13.45 -8.38
CA GLY A 298 -7.95 14.02 -9.69
C GLY A 298 -8.22 13.11 -10.89
N SER A 299 -8.81 11.92 -10.68
CA SER A 299 -9.29 11.02 -11.74
C SER A 299 -10.80 11.15 -11.95
N THR A 300 -11.27 10.72 -13.12
CA THR A 300 -12.70 10.54 -13.43
C THR A 300 -13.16 9.09 -13.35
N ASP A 301 -12.25 8.17 -13.06
CA ASP A 301 -12.55 6.75 -12.95
C ASP A 301 -13.37 6.47 -11.70
N LYS A 302 -14.52 5.77 -11.88
CA LYS A 302 -15.45 5.44 -10.82
C LYS A 302 -15.59 3.92 -10.71
N SER A 303 -15.42 3.39 -9.53
CA SER A 303 -15.59 1.95 -9.28
C SER A 303 -16.12 1.68 -7.88
N SER A 304 -16.99 0.69 -7.72
CA SER A 304 -17.43 0.19 -6.40
C SER A 304 -16.30 -0.58 -5.68
N THR A 305 -15.37 -1.17 -6.46
CA THR A 305 -14.16 -1.81 -5.96
C THR A 305 -12.98 -1.25 -6.75
N TYR A 306 -12.05 -0.64 -6.05
CA TYR A 306 -10.82 -0.14 -6.64
C TYR A 306 -9.73 -1.20 -6.57
N VAL A 307 -9.03 -1.41 -7.69
CA VAL A 307 -7.90 -2.34 -7.79
C VAL A 307 -6.72 -1.58 -8.35
N ALA A 308 -5.60 -1.61 -7.66
CA ALA A 308 -4.38 -0.93 -8.07
C ALA A 308 -3.16 -1.81 -7.88
N GLN A 309 -2.25 -1.77 -8.84
CA GLN A 309 -0.95 -2.42 -8.74
C GLN A 309 0.07 -1.50 -8.07
N ILE A 310 0.89 -2.09 -7.22
CA ILE A 310 2.05 -1.48 -6.59
C ILE A 310 3.25 -1.98 -7.35
N THR A 311 3.72 -1.19 -8.31
CA THR A 311 4.76 -1.56 -9.25
C THR A 311 6.04 -0.78 -9.03
N MET A 312 7.08 -1.11 -9.76
CA MET A 312 8.37 -0.45 -9.70
C MET A 312 8.82 -0.08 -11.11
N ASP A 313 9.14 1.20 -11.30
CA ASP A 313 9.86 1.71 -12.47
C ASP A 313 11.27 2.09 -12.04
N SER A 314 12.28 1.46 -12.66
CA SER A 314 13.68 1.65 -12.34
C SER A 314 13.96 1.64 -10.82
N ASP A 315 13.98 2.79 -10.16
CA ASP A 315 14.32 2.90 -8.72
C ASP A 315 13.15 3.34 -7.82
N ALA A 316 11.99 3.74 -8.38
CA ALA A 316 10.84 4.20 -7.62
C ALA A 316 9.71 3.16 -7.56
N VAL A 317 9.02 3.11 -6.42
CA VAL A 317 7.77 2.35 -6.27
C VAL A 317 6.60 3.26 -6.65
N HIS A 318 5.71 2.76 -7.47
CA HIS A 318 4.52 3.48 -7.93
C HIS A 318 3.26 2.73 -7.54
N LEU A 319 2.30 3.46 -7.00
CA LEU A 319 0.94 2.98 -6.84
C LEU A 319 0.09 3.50 -8.01
N GLN A 320 -0.53 2.60 -8.73
CA GLN A 320 -1.42 2.95 -9.83
C GLN A 320 -2.59 3.81 -9.33
N GLY A 321 -2.80 4.98 -9.95
CA GLY A 321 -3.83 5.93 -9.53
C GLY A 321 -3.44 6.86 -8.38
N GLY A 322 -2.20 6.78 -7.89
CA GLY A 322 -1.73 7.59 -6.76
C GLY A 322 -2.07 6.97 -5.41
N ASN A 323 -1.91 7.73 -4.34
CA ASN A 323 -2.07 7.28 -2.95
C ASN A 323 -3.23 7.95 -2.19
N GLU A 324 -3.99 8.81 -2.85
CA GLU A 324 -5.18 9.46 -2.29
C GLU A 324 -6.42 9.09 -3.08
N TYR A 325 -7.47 8.70 -2.36
CA TYR A 325 -8.73 8.25 -2.94
C TYR A 325 -9.91 8.92 -2.25
N GLU A 326 -10.99 9.11 -3.00
CA GLU A 326 -12.27 9.57 -2.49
C GLU A 326 -13.33 8.50 -2.66
N MET A 327 -14.05 8.20 -1.58
CA MET A 327 -15.24 7.36 -1.61
C MET A 327 -16.48 8.22 -1.44
N ASN A 328 -17.34 8.19 -2.45
CA ASN A 328 -18.50 9.02 -2.58
C ASN A 328 -19.77 8.21 -2.30
N ASP A 329 -20.49 8.56 -1.23
CA ASP A 329 -21.75 7.92 -0.89
C ASP A 329 -22.94 8.84 -1.09
N HIS A 330 -24.07 8.21 -1.36
CA HIS A 330 -25.37 8.84 -1.46
C HIS A 330 -26.00 8.98 -0.07
N VAL A 331 -26.36 10.21 0.33
CA VAL A 331 -27.10 10.44 1.57
C VAL A 331 -28.53 9.89 1.44
N LEU A 332 -29.01 9.21 2.49
CA LEU A 332 -30.39 8.71 2.53
C LEU A 332 -31.35 9.90 2.50
N ARG A 333 -32.31 9.88 1.56
CA ARG A 333 -33.37 10.88 1.47
C ARG A 333 -34.72 10.22 1.37
N GLY A 334 -35.74 10.82 1.99
CA GLY A 334 -37.10 10.33 1.97
C GLY A 334 -38.11 11.44 1.90
N ASP A 335 -39.37 11.02 1.84
CA ASP A 335 -40.52 11.88 1.76
C ASP A 335 -41.51 11.58 2.88
N PHE A 336 -42.53 12.41 3.01
CA PHE A 336 -43.67 12.18 3.86
C PHE A 336 -44.94 12.69 3.25
N GLU A 337 -46.06 12.15 3.73
CA GLU A 337 -47.41 12.59 3.36
C GLU A 337 -48.36 12.51 4.53
N PHE A 338 -49.41 13.29 4.51
CA PHE A 338 -50.51 13.26 5.49
C PHE A 338 -51.78 13.89 4.94
N THR A 339 -52.92 13.60 5.60
CA THR A 339 -54.19 14.28 5.35
C THR A 339 -54.64 15.01 6.62
N LYS A 340 -54.94 16.29 6.50
CA LYS A 340 -55.45 17.13 7.58
C LYS A 340 -56.98 17.15 7.62
N LYS A 341 -57.57 16.84 8.77
CA LYS A 341 -59.04 16.83 8.97
C LYS A 341 -59.43 17.48 10.26
N ASP A 342 -60.66 17.94 10.29
CA ASP A 342 -61.34 18.27 11.52
C ASP A 342 -61.66 16.99 12.31
N GLU A 343 -61.52 17.00 13.63
CA GLU A 343 -61.77 15.81 14.46
C GLU A 343 -63.25 15.51 14.60
N GLU A 344 -64.12 16.54 14.61
CA GLU A 344 -65.55 16.39 14.92
C GLU A 344 -66.31 15.82 13.68
N ASP A 345 -66.18 16.48 12.54
CA ASP A 345 -66.97 16.14 11.38
C ASP A 345 -66.20 15.40 10.29
N LYS A 346 -64.88 15.18 10.50
CA LYS A 346 -63.95 14.51 9.59
C LYS A 346 -63.81 15.19 8.24
N THR A 347 -64.19 16.46 8.11
CA THR A 347 -64.00 17.21 6.90
C THR A 347 -62.56 17.54 6.62
N PRO A 348 -62.10 17.51 5.36
CA PRO A 348 -60.77 17.95 4.99
C PRO A 348 -60.53 19.42 5.31
N MET A 349 -59.39 19.74 5.91
CA MET A 349 -58.98 21.10 6.22
C MET A 349 -57.96 21.61 5.17
N ALA A 350 -58.45 22.43 4.24
CA ALA A 350 -57.63 23.04 3.20
C ALA A 350 -56.84 24.24 3.69
N ASN A 351 -55.72 24.53 3.01
CA ASN A 351 -54.88 25.70 3.24
C ASN A 351 -54.33 25.81 4.69
N ILE A 352 -54.15 24.70 5.37
CA ILE A 352 -53.53 24.66 6.71
C ILE A 352 -52.04 24.72 6.56
N PRO A 353 -51.35 25.73 7.13
CA PRO A 353 -49.89 25.86 7.07
C PRO A 353 -49.23 25.02 8.14
N PHE A 354 -48.15 24.33 7.76
CA PHE A 354 -47.24 23.62 8.65
C PHE A 354 -45.84 24.13 8.47
N LYS A 355 -45.09 24.18 9.56
CA LYS A 355 -43.66 24.44 9.58
C LYS A 355 -42.93 23.14 9.83
N ILE A 356 -42.02 22.79 8.93
CA ILE A 356 -41.14 21.63 9.04
C ILE A 356 -39.74 22.15 9.41
N THR A 357 -39.11 21.60 10.45
CA THR A 357 -37.79 22.06 10.92
C THR A 357 -36.89 20.87 11.15
N SER A 358 -35.72 20.86 10.50
CA SER A 358 -34.62 19.91 10.79
C SER A 358 -34.11 20.13 12.21
N LYS A 359 -34.04 19.08 13.01
CA LYS A 359 -33.51 19.17 14.38
C LYS A 359 -32.01 19.35 14.43
N THR A 360 -31.30 18.93 13.36
CA THR A 360 -29.82 18.99 13.29
C THR A 360 -29.34 20.31 12.71
N THR A 361 -29.87 20.73 11.54
CA THR A 361 -29.42 21.93 10.86
C THR A 361 -30.16 23.19 11.29
N GLY A 362 -31.39 23.05 11.79
CA GLY A 362 -32.31 24.17 12.05
C GLY A 362 -32.95 24.73 10.77
N GLU A 363 -32.66 24.15 9.60
CA GLU A 363 -33.34 24.50 8.35
C GLU A 363 -34.85 24.31 8.50
N SER A 364 -35.61 25.27 7.97
CA SER A 364 -37.04 25.32 8.21
C SER A 364 -37.76 25.79 6.97
N HIS A 365 -38.85 25.07 6.63
CA HIS A 365 -39.72 25.37 5.50
C HIS A 365 -41.17 25.38 5.93
N LYS A 366 -42.02 26.14 5.22
CA LYS A 366 -43.45 26.17 5.43
C LYS A 366 -44.14 25.51 4.25
N ILE A 367 -45.07 24.63 4.54
CA ILE A 367 -45.90 23.92 3.57
C ILE A 367 -47.38 24.22 3.85
N VAL A 368 -48.27 23.93 2.88
CA VAL A 368 -49.70 24.18 2.99
C VAL A 368 -50.47 23.00 2.41
N THR A 369 -51.54 22.56 3.08
CA THR A 369 -52.44 21.50 2.58
C THR A 369 -53.25 21.98 1.39
N ASP A 370 -53.54 21.07 0.45
CA ASP A 370 -54.43 21.30 -0.70
C ASP A 370 -55.93 21.38 -0.32
N GLU A 371 -56.83 21.45 -1.31
CA GLU A 371 -58.25 21.46 -1.12
C GLU A 371 -58.85 20.20 -0.47
N ASN A 372 -58.13 19.08 -0.50
CA ASN A 372 -58.48 17.82 0.15
C ASN A 372 -57.86 17.66 1.54
N GLY A 373 -57.21 18.70 2.03
CA GLY A 373 -56.43 18.64 3.27
C GLY A 373 -55.13 17.82 3.16
N TYR A 374 -54.75 17.42 1.94
CA TYR A 374 -53.61 16.55 1.69
C TYR A 374 -52.32 17.36 1.45
N TYR A 375 -51.20 16.80 1.87
CA TYR A 375 -49.87 17.25 1.52
C TYR A 375 -48.91 16.06 1.35
N SER A 376 -48.03 16.15 0.33
CA SER A 376 -46.89 15.26 0.15
C SER A 376 -45.64 16.06 -0.18
N SER A 377 -44.49 15.66 0.38
CA SER A 377 -43.18 16.25 0.03
C SER A 377 -42.60 15.69 -1.25
N ALA A 378 -43.15 14.59 -1.78
CA ALA A 378 -42.64 13.92 -2.96
C ALA A 378 -42.80 14.76 -4.24
N SER A 379 -41.82 14.67 -5.15
CA SER A 379 -41.77 15.47 -6.39
C SER A 379 -42.91 15.21 -7.38
N ASP A 380 -43.62 14.07 -7.24
CA ASP A 380 -44.83 13.77 -8.01
C ASP A 380 -46.07 14.60 -7.59
N PHE A 381 -46.07 15.10 -6.34
CA PHE A 381 -47.08 16.04 -5.85
C PHE A 381 -46.73 17.49 -6.24
N ASN A 382 -45.51 17.95 -5.89
CA ASN A 382 -44.97 19.24 -6.30
C ASN A 382 -43.45 19.14 -6.51
N LYS A 383 -42.94 19.72 -7.61
CA LYS A 383 -41.49 19.73 -7.89
C LYS A 383 -40.71 20.27 -6.73
N HIS A 384 -39.59 19.63 -6.38
CA HIS A 384 -38.75 20.04 -5.28
C HIS A 384 -38.26 21.47 -5.41
N SER A 385 -38.32 22.22 -4.33
CA SER A 385 -37.95 23.64 -4.30
C SER A 385 -37.43 24.04 -2.91
N GLN A 386 -36.43 24.90 -2.88
CA GLN A 386 -35.97 25.55 -1.66
C GLN A 386 -36.90 26.73 -1.27
N ASP A 387 -37.70 27.25 -2.21
CA ASP A 387 -38.57 28.37 -2.00
C ASP A 387 -39.98 27.92 -1.56
N THR A 388 -40.01 27.23 -0.42
CA THR A 388 -41.28 26.93 0.27
C THR A 388 -41.66 28.13 1.12
N ASN A 389 -42.29 29.12 0.52
CA ASN A 389 -42.53 30.40 1.17
C ASN A 389 -43.78 30.49 1.98
N GLY A 390 -44.27 29.43 2.48
CA GLY A 390 -45.37 29.44 3.41
C GLY A 390 -46.65 30.03 2.88
N GLY A 391 -47.48 29.24 2.23
CA GLY A 391 -48.78 29.67 1.86
C GLY A 391 -49.16 29.47 0.40
N LYS A 392 -48.31 28.86 -0.40
CA LYS A 392 -48.63 28.44 -1.74
C LYS A 392 -48.78 26.94 -1.82
N LYS A 393 -49.95 26.44 -2.16
CA LYS A 393 -50.25 25.01 -2.28
C LYS A 393 -49.40 24.29 -3.36
N ASP A 394 -48.78 25.04 -4.26
CA ASP A 394 -47.98 24.51 -5.36
C ASP A 394 -46.46 24.58 -5.07
N SER A 395 -46.04 24.90 -3.87
CA SER A 395 -44.62 24.93 -3.47
C SER A 395 -44.16 23.55 -3.05
N GLY A 396 -43.16 23.01 -3.76
CA GLY A 396 -42.45 21.80 -3.37
C GLY A 396 -41.55 22.04 -2.16
N LEU A 397 -40.96 20.98 -1.65
CA LEU A 397 -40.10 21.00 -0.49
C LEU A 397 -38.70 20.52 -0.87
N TRP A 398 -37.66 21.09 -0.28
CA TRP A 398 -36.31 20.60 -0.36
C TRP A 398 -35.49 21.04 0.86
N PHE A 399 -34.98 20.08 1.63
CA PHE A 399 -34.03 20.32 2.69
C PHE A 399 -32.62 20.07 2.12
N GLY A 400 -31.80 21.09 2.05
CA GLY A 400 -30.50 21.04 1.39
C GLY A 400 -29.38 21.70 2.18
N GLN A 401 -29.67 22.27 3.38
CA GLN A 401 -28.64 22.97 4.14
C GLN A 401 -27.58 22.04 4.71
N TYR A 402 -26.32 22.42 4.53
CA TYR A 402 -25.15 21.79 5.13
C TYR A 402 -24.12 22.84 5.56
N LYS A 403 -23.17 22.47 6.39
CA LYS A 403 -22.15 23.38 6.91
C LYS A 403 -20.80 23.14 6.26
N VAL A 404 -20.14 24.22 5.84
CA VAL A 404 -18.73 24.25 5.42
C VAL A 404 -18.02 25.21 6.35
N GLY A 405 -17.41 24.70 7.41
CA GLY A 405 -16.95 25.53 8.52
C GLY A 405 -18.13 26.29 9.15
N ASP A 406 -18.03 27.62 9.19
CA ASP A 406 -19.12 28.50 9.71
C ASP A 406 -20.16 28.88 8.64
N GLU A 407 -19.88 28.61 7.36
CA GLU A 407 -20.79 28.94 6.28
C GLU A 407 -21.93 27.91 6.17
N THR A 408 -23.13 28.38 5.86
CA THR A 408 -24.26 27.54 5.47
C THR A 408 -24.36 27.53 3.94
N LYS A 409 -24.32 26.34 3.33
CA LYS A 409 -24.55 26.13 1.92
C LYS A 409 -25.80 25.29 1.72
N ILE A 410 -26.29 25.20 0.49
CA ILE A 410 -27.52 24.52 0.15
C ILE A 410 -27.24 23.68 -1.11
N THR A 411 -27.69 22.43 -1.10
CA THR A 411 -27.70 21.56 -2.29
C THR A 411 -28.86 21.94 -3.22
N ASP A 412 -28.69 21.73 -4.50
CA ASP A 412 -29.76 21.98 -5.48
C ASP A 412 -30.88 20.92 -5.38
N PRO A 413 -32.17 21.31 -5.52
CA PRO A 413 -33.26 20.37 -5.54
C PRO A 413 -33.13 19.34 -6.68
N ASP A 414 -33.41 18.08 -6.36
CA ASP A 414 -33.36 16.95 -7.31
C ASP A 414 -34.65 16.13 -7.20
N ASP A 415 -35.50 16.21 -8.22
CA ASP A 415 -36.79 15.51 -8.28
C ASP A 415 -36.68 13.98 -8.31
N THR A 416 -35.49 13.44 -8.51
CA THR A 416 -35.26 11.98 -8.50
C THR A 416 -34.98 11.42 -7.10
N LYS A 417 -34.89 12.29 -6.08
CA LYS A 417 -34.58 11.95 -4.68
C LYS A 417 -35.73 12.37 -3.76
N GLY A 418 -35.68 11.90 -2.51
CA GLY A 418 -36.60 12.41 -1.48
C GLY A 418 -36.25 13.84 -1.06
N ALA A 419 -37.24 14.62 -0.64
CA ALA A 419 -37.07 16.02 -0.26
C ALA A 419 -36.21 16.22 1.01
N LEU A 420 -36.20 15.25 1.92
CA LEU A 420 -35.63 15.35 3.25
C LEU A 420 -34.43 14.38 3.41
N PRO A 421 -33.22 14.86 3.72
CA PRO A 421 -32.10 13.97 4.07
C PRO A 421 -32.32 13.27 5.41
N TYR A 422 -31.49 12.28 5.69
CA TYR A 422 -31.44 11.54 6.95
C TYR A 422 -31.36 12.48 8.15
N ASP A 423 -32.50 12.64 8.87
CA ASP A 423 -32.62 13.48 10.06
C ASP A 423 -33.93 13.19 10.79
N THR A 424 -34.15 13.87 11.91
CA THR A 424 -35.42 14.01 12.59
C THR A 424 -35.94 15.42 12.41
N TYR A 425 -37.18 15.52 11.98
CA TYR A 425 -37.84 16.78 11.70
C TYR A 425 -38.98 17.02 12.70
N GLU A 426 -39.10 18.25 13.17
CA GLU A 426 -40.27 18.72 13.88
C GLU A 426 -41.29 19.25 12.87
N ILE A 427 -42.56 18.85 13.05
CA ILE A 427 -43.71 19.30 12.22
C ILE A 427 -44.65 20.04 13.16
N GLU A 428 -44.86 21.32 12.90
CA GLU A 428 -45.73 22.18 13.67
C GLU A 428 -46.80 22.80 12.81
N GLU A 429 -48.08 22.60 13.14
CA GLU A 429 -49.17 23.33 12.54
C GLU A 429 -49.13 24.79 12.98
N LEU A 430 -49.26 25.71 12.05
CA LEU A 430 -49.28 27.13 12.31
C LEU A 430 -50.72 27.65 12.37
N LYS A 431 -50.95 28.63 13.20
CA LYS A 431 -52.27 29.28 13.33
C LYS A 431 -52.65 30.01 12.03
N CYS A 432 -53.87 29.81 11.60
CA CYS A 432 -54.51 30.51 10.49
C CYS A 432 -56.04 30.58 10.74
N ASP A 433 -56.76 31.31 9.90
CA ASP A 433 -58.22 31.47 10.03
C ASP A 433 -58.99 30.15 9.97
N ALA A 434 -58.51 29.21 9.15
CA ALA A 434 -59.13 27.91 8.94
C ALA A 434 -58.98 26.94 10.13
N ASN A 435 -58.09 27.20 11.10
CA ASN A 435 -57.89 26.41 12.31
C ASN A 435 -58.06 27.21 13.60
N GLU A 436 -58.74 28.36 13.50
CA GLU A 436 -59.03 29.17 14.70
C GLU A 436 -59.92 28.42 15.71
N GLY A 437 -59.57 28.45 16.97
CA GLY A 437 -60.27 27.70 18.03
C GLY A 437 -59.93 26.21 18.10
N LYS A 438 -59.02 25.72 17.29
CA LYS A 438 -58.59 24.32 17.27
C LYS A 438 -57.25 24.12 17.98
N ALA A 439 -57.05 22.92 18.53
CA ALA A 439 -55.78 22.50 19.07
C ALA A 439 -54.81 22.21 17.92
N LEU A 440 -53.68 22.94 17.88
CA LEU A 440 -52.72 22.81 16.79
C LEU A 440 -51.86 21.57 16.94
N TYR A 441 -51.60 20.87 15.84
CA TYR A 441 -50.76 19.68 15.80
C TYR A 441 -49.25 20.03 15.99
N LYS A 442 -48.60 19.22 16.80
CA LYS A 442 -47.13 19.19 16.87
C LYS A 442 -46.67 17.75 16.94
N GLY A 443 -45.71 17.38 16.06
CA GLY A 443 -45.20 16.04 15.97
C GLY A 443 -43.79 16.00 15.46
N THR A 444 -43.26 14.80 15.23
CA THR A 444 -41.96 14.57 14.63
C THR A 444 -42.02 13.45 13.62
N LEU A 445 -41.17 13.54 12.59
CA LEU A 445 -40.89 12.44 11.68
C LEU A 445 -39.38 12.22 11.59
N THR A 446 -38.96 11.00 11.28
CA THR A 446 -37.55 10.67 11.12
C THR A 446 -37.32 9.95 9.80
N ILE A 447 -36.45 10.50 8.97
CA ILE A 447 -36.02 9.90 7.69
C ILE A 447 -34.84 8.96 8.00
N THR A 448 -35.01 7.67 7.69
CA THR A 448 -34.00 6.63 7.93
C THR A 448 -33.83 5.66 6.77
N ARG A 449 -34.65 5.81 5.70
CA ARG A 449 -34.63 4.94 4.53
C ARG A 449 -34.66 5.75 3.25
N ASP A 450 -33.81 5.35 2.34
CA ASP A 450 -33.73 6.01 1.02
C ASP A 450 -34.97 5.72 0.18
N GLY A 451 -35.44 6.74 -0.54
CA GLY A 451 -36.58 6.67 -1.42
C GLY A 451 -37.92 6.27 -0.77
N TYR A 452 -37.96 6.26 0.58
CA TYR A 452 -39.18 5.87 1.30
C TYR A 452 -40.04 7.09 1.63
N LYS A 453 -41.34 7.01 1.31
CA LYS A 453 -42.35 8.01 1.68
C LYS A 453 -43.10 7.56 2.92
N ILE A 454 -42.99 8.32 4.00
CA ILE A 454 -43.64 8.07 5.29
C ILE A 454 -45.08 8.55 5.21
N ASP A 455 -46.03 7.63 5.32
CA ASP A 455 -47.45 7.99 5.50
C ASP A 455 -47.68 8.27 7.00
N MET A 456 -47.93 9.55 7.33
CA MET A 456 -48.28 9.99 8.68
C MET A 456 -49.78 9.82 8.96
N GLY A 457 -50.55 9.36 8.01
CA GLY A 457 -51.98 9.15 8.13
C GLY A 457 -52.81 10.45 8.23
N THR A 458 -53.82 10.41 9.01
CA THR A 458 -54.70 11.59 9.24
C THR A 458 -54.29 12.35 10.51
N ILE A 459 -54.03 13.65 10.32
CA ILE A 459 -53.80 14.59 11.42
C ILE A 459 -55.13 15.30 11.71
N GLU A 460 -55.66 15.14 12.88
CA GLU A 460 -56.96 15.71 13.30
C GLU A 460 -56.77 16.84 14.31
N ASN A 461 -57.60 17.90 14.25
CA ASN A 461 -57.63 18.96 15.21
C ASN A 461 -58.93 18.90 16.03
N ALA A 462 -58.79 18.75 17.33
CA ALA A 462 -59.86 18.88 18.29
C ALA A 462 -60.16 20.36 18.56
N ASP A 463 -61.42 20.66 18.89
CA ASP A 463 -61.79 21.97 19.40
C ASP A 463 -61.15 22.27 20.77
N LEU A 464 -60.65 23.50 20.95
CA LEU A 464 -60.19 23.96 22.25
C LEU A 464 -61.38 24.14 23.18
N THR A 465 -61.58 23.20 24.08
CA THR A 465 -62.56 23.33 25.17
C THR A 465 -62.14 24.44 26.15
N LEU A 466 -62.89 25.55 26.15
CA LEU A 466 -62.73 26.56 27.22
C LEU A 466 -63.24 25.96 28.56
N GLN A 467 -62.31 25.58 29.42
CA GLN A 467 -62.66 25.31 30.83
C GLN A 467 -62.98 26.65 31.50
N THR A 468 -64.25 27.04 31.52
CA THR A 468 -64.68 28.13 32.38
C THR A 468 -64.74 27.59 33.81
N THR A 469 -63.73 27.90 34.61
CA THR A 469 -63.85 27.81 36.10
C THR A 469 -64.83 28.92 36.56
N ALA A 470 -66.04 28.55 36.72
CA ALA A 470 -66.97 29.42 37.50
C ALA A 470 -66.36 29.57 38.92
N LYS A 471 -65.94 30.77 39.23
CA LYS A 471 -65.73 31.15 40.66
C LYS A 471 -67.10 31.46 41.21
N ASP A 472 -67.56 30.60 42.12
CA ASP A 472 -68.60 30.92 43.07
C ASP A 472 -68.10 31.92 44.13
#